data_b525760470cb7371e93e2994254a5beb
#
_entry.id   b525760470cb7371e93e2994254a5beb
#
_cell.length_a   1.000
_cell.length_b   1.000
_cell.length_c   1.000
_cell.angle_alpha   90.00
_cell.angle_beta   90.00
_cell.angle_gamma   90.00
#
_symmetry.space_group_name_H-M   'P 1'
#
loop_
_entity.id
_entity.type
_entity.pdbx_description
1 polymer ?
#
loop_
_entity_poly.entity_id
_entity_poly.type
_entity_poly.pdbx_seq_one_letter_code
_entity_poly.pdbx_strand_id
1 'polypeptide(L)'
;MFKFLRRFFKKISETTMTETQESEMNDQTTIERIQSEINSQDVVLFMKGNPMFPQCGFSAATVQALTMAGVKFSSVDVLQDMEIRDGIKQFSSWPTIPQLYVKGEFVGGCDIVREMVETGELQEMFKEKGIEFEENPVG
;
A
#
# COMPACT_ATOMS: atom_id res chain seq x y z
N MET A 1 -12.28 27.00 -5.86
CA MET A 1 -11.86 26.73 -7.23
C MET A 1 -11.77 25.28 -7.56
N PHE A 2 -11.08 24.50 -6.79
CA PHE A 2 -11.01 23.04 -7.03
C PHE A 2 -12.37 22.38 -6.93
N LYS A 3 -13.20 22.81 -6.01
CA LYS A 3 -14.56 22.28 -5.86
C LYS A 3 -15.40 22.54 -7.09
N PHE A 4 -15.20 23.67 -7.72
CA PHE A 4 -15.92 24.04 -8.92
C PHE A 4 -15.59 23.10 -10.08
N LEU A 5 -14.31 22.83 -10.29
CA LEU A 5 -13.85 21.94 -11.33
C LEU A 5 -14.36 20.52 -11.13
N ARG A 6 -14.38 20.04 -9.89
CA ARG A 6 -14.89 18.71 -9.59
C ARG A 6 -16.36 18.56 -9.95
N ARG A 7 -17.14 19.59 -9.65
CA ARG A 7 -18.55 19.60 -10.01
C ARG A 7 -18.74 19.51 -11.51
N PHE A 8 -17.92 20.24 -12.21
CA PHE A 8 -17.97 20.25 -13.65
C PHE A 8 -17.74 18.87 -14.26
N PHE A 9 -16.68 18.20 -13.83
CA PHE A 9 -16.37 16.86 -14.30
C PHE A 9 -17.45 15.85 -13.92
N LYS A 10 -17.94 15.93 -12.71
CA LYS A 10 -19.00 15.07 -12.25
C LYS A 10 -20.24 15.20 -13.10
N LYS A 11 -20.60 16.42 -13.43
CA LYS A 11 -21.75 16.69 -14.27
C LYS A 11 -21.61 16.11 -15.65
N ILE A 12 -20.43 16.19 -16.23
CA ILE A 12 -20.17 15.61 -17.53
C ILE A 12 -20.30 14.09 -17.48
N SER A 13 -19.80 13.46 -16.43
CA SER A 13 -19.89 12.02 -16.23
C SER A 13 -21.32 11.52 -16.17
N GLU A 14 -22.20 12.32 -15.60
CA GLU A 14 -23.59 11.92 -15.44
C GLU A 14 -24.37 11.93 -16.76
N THR A 15 -23.92 12.70 -17.74
CA THR A 15 -24.69 12.88 -18.96
C THR A 15 -24.46 11.80 -20.01
N THR A 16 -23.30 11.14 -19.98
CA THR A 16 -23.02 10.07 -20.97
C THR A 16 -22.28 8.92 -20.30
N MET A 17 -22.84 7.72 -20.44
CA MET A 17 -22.20 6.49 -19.95
C MET A 17 -21.74 5.68 -21.13
N THR A 18 -20.45 5.59 -21.33
CA THR A 18 -19.82 4.75 -22.34
C THR A 18 -19.04 3.64 -21.67
N GLU A 19 -18.58 2.65 -22.44
CA GLU A 19 -17.75 1.58 -21.91
C GLU A 19 -16.49 2.12 -21.24
N THR A 20 -15.90 3.18 -21.82
CA THR A 20 -14.74 3.84 -21.25
C THR A 20 -15.03 4.43 -19.88
N GLN A 21 -16.21 5.02 -19.73
CA GLN A 21 -16.61 5.61 -18.45
C GLN A 21 -16.86 4.54 -17.39
N GLU A 22 -17.41 3.41 -17.78
CA GLU A 22 -17.59 2.30 -16.85
C GLU A 22 -16.25 1.78 -16.36
N SER A 23 -15.26 1.67 -17.25
CA SER A 23 -13.92 1.28 -16.89
C SER A 23 -13.29 2.28 -15.93
N GLU A 24 -13.46 3.58 -16.18
CA GLU A 24 -12.98 4.63 -15.29
C GLU A 24 -13.63 4.56 -13.91
N MET A 25 -14.92 4.25 -13.86
CA MET A 25 -15.63 4.10 -12.59
C MET A 25 -15.11 2.91 -11.80
N ASN A 26 -14.79 1.80 -12.47
CA ASN A 26 -14.22 0.63 -11.82
C ASN A 26 -12.84 0.93 -11.28
N ASP A 27 -12.03 1.67 -12.04
CA ASP A 27 -10.69 2.10 -11.59
C ASP A 27 -10.80 3.01 -10.37
N GLN A 28 -11.77 3.92 -10.38
CA GLN A 28 -11.99 4.82 -9.25
C GLN A 28 -12.40 4.06 -7.99
N THR A 29 -13.24 3.05 -8.14
CA THR A 29 -13.66 2.20 -7.03
C THR A 29 -12.47 1.44 -6.47
N THR A 30 -11.60 0.93 -7.35
CA THR A 30 -10.40 0.22 -6.92
C THR A 30 -9.47 1.16 -6.16
N ILE A 31 -9.29 2.38 -6.64
CA ILE A 31 -8.47 3.38 -5.96
C ILE A 31 -9.02 3.68 -4.57
N GLU A 32 -10.33 3.82 -4.43
CA GLU A 32 -10.97 4.06 -3.14
C GLU A 32 -10.74 2.89 -2.18
N ARG A 33 -10.81 1.67 -2.68
CA ARG A 33 -10.54 0.47 -1.88
C ARG A 33 -9.09 0.44 -1.42
N ILE A 34 -8.15 0.77 -2.30
CA ILE A 34 -6.73 0.83 -1.97
C ILE A 34 -6.50 1.89 -0.88
N GLN A 35 -7.09 3.06 -1.02
CA GLN A 35 -6.96 4.11 -0.02
C GLN A 35 -7.53 3.69 1.32
N SER A 36 -8.65 2.98 1.31
CA SER A 36 -9.25 2.45 2.52
C SER A 36 -8.32 1.46 3.22
N GLU A 37 -7.69 0.57 2.45
CA GLU A 37 -6.73 -0.39 3.00
C GLU A 37 -5.50 0.31 3.58
N ILE A 38 -4.96 1.28 2.85
CA ILE A 38 -3.79 2.02 3.29
C ILE A 38 -4.06 2.77 4.58
N ASN A 39 -5.27 3.29 4.74
CA ASN A 39 -5.66 4.07 5.91
C ASN A 39 -6.20 3.22 7.06
N SER A 40 -6.36 1.93 6.86
CA SER A 40 -6.93 1.03 7.89
C SER A 40 -6.00 0.84 9.08
N GLN A 41 -4.68 0.91 8.85
CA GLN A 41 -3.67 0.75 9.89
C GLN A 41 -2.51 1.69 9.59
N ASP A 42 -1.67 1.91 10.60
CA ASP A 42 -0.49 2.76 10.45
C ASP A 42 0.51 2.18 9.45
N VAL A 43 0.68 0.86 9.47
CA VAL A 43 1.63 0.16 8.59
C VAL A 43 0.88 -0.91 7.83
N VAL A 44 0.90 -0.81 6.51
CA VAL A 44 0.18 -1.74 5.62
C VAL A 44 1.12 -2.23 4.54
N LEU A 45 1.17 -3.55 4.37
CA LEU A 45 2.01 -4.19 3.36
C LEU A 45 1.13 -4.87 2.31
N PHE A 46 1.25 -4.45 1.06
CA PHE A 46 0.66 -5.16 -0.07
C PHE A 46 1.66 -6.21 -0.53
N MET A 47 1.25 -7.47 -0.50
CA MET A 47 2.16 -8.57 -0.76
C MET A 47 1.48 -9.70 -1.52
N LYS A 48 2.26 -10.64 -2.01
CA LYS A 48 1.75 -11.87 -2.62
C LYS A 48 1.71 -12.94 -1.54
N GLY A 49 0.50 -13.39 -1.24
CA GLY A 49 0.25 -14.29 -0.12
C GLY A 49 0.01 -13.50 1.17
N ASN A 50 0.31 -14.12 2.29
CA ASN A 50 0.17 -13.48 3.60
C ASN A 50 1.44 -13.71 4.42
N PRO A 51 1.58 -13.04 5.58
CA PRO A 51 2.81 -13.15 6.36
C PRO A 51 3.18 -14.57 6.79
N MET A 52 2.19 -15.43 7.01
CA MET A 52 2.47 -16.82 7.39
C MET A 52 2.82 -17.68 6.20
N PHE A 53 2.26 -17.37 5.03
CA PHE A 53 2.47 -18.15 3.80
C PHE A 53 2.73 -17.20 2.63
N PRO A 54 3.91 -16.55 2.60
CA PRO A 54 4.24 -15.68 1.47
C PRO A 54 4.37 -16.52 0.18
N GLN A 55 3.86 -15.98 -0.92
CA GLN A 55 3.88 -16.67 -2.21
C GLN A 55 4.96 -16.12 -3.15
N CYS A 56 5.88 -15.33 -2.62
CA CYS A 56 6.93 -14.69 -3.40
C CYS A 56 8.11 -14.43 -2.48
N GLY A 57 9.32 -14.71 -2.95
CA GLY A 57 10.53 -14.49 -2.15
C GLY A 57 10.72 -13.05 -1.70
N PHE A 58 10.35 -12.10 -2.55
CA PHE A 58 10.45 -10.68 -2.20
C PHE A 58 9.43 -10.30 -1.12
N SER A 59 8.22 -10.86 -1.19
CA SER A 59 7.22 -10.64 -0.14
C SER A 59 7.67 -11.26 1.17
N ALA A 60 8.23 -12.47 1.12
CA ALA A 60 8.76 -13.13 2.31
C ALA A 60 9.87 -12.32 2.96
N ALA A 61 10.79 -11.80 2.15
CA ALA A 61 11.90 -10.99 2.67
C ALA A 61 11.41 -9.70 3.32
N THR A 62 10.38 -9.10 2.75
CA THR A 62 9.81 -7.87 3.31
C THR A 62 9.12 -8.13 4.64
N VAL A 63 8.35 -9.21 4.74
CA VAL A 63 7.73 -9.62 6.00
C VAL A 63 8.80 -9.86 7.06
N GLN A 64 9.88 -10.54 6.69
CA GLN A 64 10.98 -10.79 7.61
C GLN A 64 11.62 -9.50 8.09
N ALA A 65 11.85 -8.56 7.18
CA ALA A 65 12.43 -7.26 7.53
C ALA A 65 11.54 -6.49 8.52
N LEU A 66 10.23 -6.46 8.27
CA LEU A 66 9.29 -5.78 9.17
C LEU A 66 9.21 -6.47 10.53
N THR A 67 9.28 -7.79 10.54
CA THR A 67 9.31 -8.54 11.79
C THR A 67 10.58 -8.21 12.58
N MET A 68 11.71 -8.12 11.91
CA MET A 68 12.97 -7.74 12.54
C MET A 68 12.94 -6.30 13.05
N ALA A 69 12.22 -5.43 12.37
CA ALA A 69 12.04 -4.05 12.82
C ALA A 69 11.12 -3.95 14.04
N GLY A 70 10.41 -5.04 14.36
CA GLY A 70 9.57 -5.10 15.56
C GLY A 70 8.26 -4.34 15.46
N VAL A 71 7.79 -4.05 14.27
CA VAL A 71 6.56 -3.29 14.06
C VAL A 71 5.41 -4.20 13.73
N LYS A 72 4.23 -3.86 14.24
CA LYS A 72 2.99 -4.54 13.86
C LYS A 72 2.49 -3.92 12.56
N PHE A 73 2.06 -4.77 11.65
CA PHE A 73 1.54 -4.31 10.37
C PHE A 73 0.38 -5.18 9.92
N SER A 74 -0.49 -4.60 9.11
CA SER A 74 -1.51 -5.37 8.42
C SER A 74 -1.02 -5.67 7.01
N SER A 75 -1.60 -6.69 6.39
CA SER A 75 -1.21 -7.09 5.04
C SER A 75 -2.43 -7.24 4.14
N VAL A 76 -2.21 -7.01 2.86
CA VAL A 76 -3.22 -7.22 1.83
C VAL A 76 -2.63 -8.21 0.83
N ASP A 77 -3.31 -9.34 0.67
CA ASP A 77 -2.88 -10.37 -0.28
C ASP A 77 -3.41 -10.03 -1.67
N VAL A 78 -2.53 -9.50 -2.51
CA VAL A 78 -2.94 -9.06 -3.86
C VAL A 78 -3.27 -10.23 -4.79
N LEU A 79 -2.95 -11.45 -4.40
CA LEU A 79 -3.32 -12.62 -5.20
C LEU A 79 -4.79 -12.98 -5.04
N GLN A 80 -5.44 -12.46 -4.01
CA GLN A 80 -6.87 -12.67 -3.78
C GLN A 80 -7.73 -11.70 -4.58
N ASP A 81 -7.13 -10.65 -5.12
CA ASP A 81 -7.88 -9.61 -5.84
C ASP A 81 -6.99 -8.97 -6.90
N MET A 82 -7.21 -9.37 -8.13
CA MET A 82 -6.40 -8.91 -9.26
C MET A 82 -6.58 -7.42 -9.55
N GLU A 83 -7.74 -6.86 -9.22
CA GLU A 83 -7.96 -5.43 -9.40
C GLU A 83 -7.07 -4.63 -8.44
N ILE A 84 -6.96 -5.08 -7.20
CA ILE A 84 -6.05 -4.46 -6.22
C ILE A 84 -4.61 -4.64 -6.68
N ARG A 85 -4.25 -5.83 -7.17
CA ARG A 85 -2.91 -6.10 -7.64
C ARG A 85 -2.47 -5.12 -8.73
N ASP A 86 -3.31 -4.94 -9.73
CA ASP A 86 -3.01 -4.04 -10.83
C ASP A 86 -3.15 -2.58 -10.42
N GLY A 87 -4.17 -2.28 -9.63
CA GLY A 87 -4.45 -0.92 -9.20
C GLY A 87 -3.37 -0.33 -8.29
N ILE A 88 -2.79 -1.15 -7.40
CA ILE A 88 -1.77 -0.65 -6.47
C ILE A 88 -0.51 -0.21 -7.22
N LYS A 89 -0.18 -0.86 -8.32
CA LYS A 89 0.96 -0.48 -9.13
C LYS A 89 0.74 0.89 -9.78
N GLN A 90 -0.47 1.13 -10.27
CA GLN A 90 -0.82 2.43 -10.85
C GLN A 90 -0.91 3.50 -9.76
N PHE A 91 -1.50 3.15 -8.63
CA PHE A 91 -1.67 4.06 -7.50
C PHE A 91 -0.34 4.62 -7.02
N SER A 92 0.66 3.76 -6.89
CA SER A 92 1.98 4.14 -6.38
C SER A 92 2.94 4.58 -7.47
N SER A 93 2.63 4.32 -8.74
CA SER A 93 3.55 4.44 -9.87
C SER A 93 4.77 3.54 -9.69
N TRP A 94 4.62 2.45 -8.95
CA TRP A 94 5.69 1.49 -8.66
C TRP A 94 5.29 0.14 -9.24
N PRO A 95 6.12 -0.45 -10.10
CA PRO A 95 5.70 -1.58 -10.94
C PRO A 95 5.67 -2.94 -10.24
N THR A 96 6.21 -3.05 -9.05
CA THR A 96 6.38 -4.36 -8.42
C THR A 96 5.71 -4.45 -7.05
N ILE A 97 5.49 -5.68 -6.61
CA ILE A 97 4.98 -6.02 -5.28
C ILE A 97 6.06 -6.88 -4.61
N PRO A 98 6.37 -6.68 -3.33
CA PRO A 98 5.57 -6.00 -2.31
C PRO A 98 5.72 -4.49 -2.30
N GLN A 99 4.74 -3.82 -1.64
CA GLN A 99 4.76 -2.37 -1.44
C GLN A 99 4.37 -2.07 0.00
N LEU A 100 5.19 -1.25 0.67
CA LEU A 100 4.94 -0.85 2.06
C LEU A 100 4.41 0.57 2.12
N TYR A 101 3.37 0.74 2.94
CA TYR A 101 2.80 2.06 3.24
C TYR A 101 2.84 2.31 4.73
N VAL A 102 3.25 3.52 5.12
CA VAL A 102 3.31 3.95 6.51
C VAL A 102 2.54 5.25 6.64
N LYS A 103 1.52 5.26 7.48
CA LYS A 103 0.63 6.43 7.67
C LYS A 103 0.10 6.96 6.33
N GLY A 104 -0.24 6.06 5.43
CA GLY A 104 -0.81 6.42 4.14
C GLY A 104 0.20 6.81 3.08
N GLU A 105 1.49 6.83 3.41
CA GLU A 105 2.55 7.19 2.46
C GLU A 105 3.28 5.97 1.95
N PHE A 106 3.53 5.94 0.65
CA PHE A 106 4.31 4.88 0.04
C PHE A 106 5.77 4.97 0.47
N VAL A 107 6.30 3.88 1.00
CA VAL A 107 7.69 3.80 1.43
C VAL A 107 8.57 3.17 0.35
N GLY A 108 8.17 2.02 -0.14
CA GLY A 108 8.96 1.33 -1.16
C GLY A 108 8.68 -0.16 -1.20
N GLY A 109 9.47 -0.84 -2.00
CA GLY A 109 9.41 -2.29 -2.15
C GLY A 109 10.41 -3.01 -1.27
N CYS A 110 10.66 -4.28 -1.60
CA CYS A 110 11.51 -5.17 -0.80
C CYS A 110 12.90 -4.58 -0.52
N ASP A 111 13.60 -4.15 -1.55
CA ASP A 111 14.99 -3.68 -1.39
C ASP A 111 15.07 -2.44 -0.52
N ILE A 112 14.16 -1.51 -0.73
CA ILE A 112 14.12 -0.26 0.04
C ILE A 112 13.80 -0.54 1.50
N VAL A 113 12.80 -1.37 1.76
CA VAL A 113 12.41 -1.72 3.13
C VAL A 113 13.56 -2.41 3.86
N ARG A 114 14.21 -3.38 3.21
CA ARG A 114 15.32 -4.09 3.81
C ARG A 114 16.47 -3.14 4.15
N GLU A 115 16.81 -2.26 3.23
CA GLU A 115 17.88 -1.28 3.46
C GLU A 115 17.53 -0.36 4.62
N MET A 116 16.30 0.13 4.67
CA MET A 116 15.87 1.03 5.73
C MET A 116 15.87 0.36 7.10
N VAL A 117 15.56 -0.93 7.15
CA VAL A 117 15.65 -1.68 8.41
C VAL A 117 17.10 -1.85 8.82
N GLU A 118 17.98 -2.18 7.90
CA GLU A 118 19.41 -2.36 8.19
C GLU A 118 20.08 -1.07 8.66
N THR A 119 19.70 0.07 8.10
CA THR A 119 20.29 1.35 8.49
C THR A 119 19.63 1.99 9.69
N GLY A 120 18.45 1.48 10.09
CA GLY A 120 17.66 2.07 11.16
C GLY A 120 16.74 3.19 10.73
N GLU A 121 16.74 3.53 9.44
CA GLU A 121 15.90 4.62 8.92
C GLU A 121 14.41 4.34 9.09
N LEU A 122 13.99 3.08 8.95
CA LEU A 122 12.59 2.74 9.09
C LEU A 122 12.14 2.92 10.54
N GLN A 123 12.96 2.51 11.49
CA GLN A 123 12.68 2.67 12.92
C GLN A 123 12.64 4.14 13.30
N GLU A 124 13.53 4.96 12.74
CA GLU A 124 13.48 6.41 12.93
C GLU A 124 12.18 7.01 12.38
N MET A 125 11.74 6.55 11.22
CA MET A 125 10.47 6.98 10.64
C MET A 125 9.31 6.64 11.58
N PHE A 126 9.31 5.44 12.17
CA PHE A 126 8.28 5.06 13.12
C PHE A 126 8.26 5.98 14.34
N LYS A 127 9.43 6.32 14.87
CA LYS A 127 9.53 7.25 16.01
C LYS A 127 8.94 8.62 15.65
N GLU A 128 9.30 9.13 14.50
CA GLU A 128 8.83 10.44 14.05
C GLU A 128 7.31 10.46 13.87
N LYS A 129 6.75 9.36 13.42
CA LYS A 129 5.31 9.25 13.15
C LYS A 129 4.51 8.72 14.33
N GLY A 130 5.16 8.46 15.46
CA GLY A 130 4.49 7.99 16.66
C GLY A 130 4.00 6.55 16.57
N ILE A 131 4.66 5.72 15.80
CA ILE A 131 4.32 4.31 15.64
C ILE A 131 5.16 3.48 16.59
N GLU A 132 4.49 2.65 17.40
CA GLU A 132 5.18 1.78 18.35
C GLU A 132 5.84 0.59 17.66
N PHE A 133 7.03 0.24 18.12
CA PHE A 133 7.74 -0.95 17.64
C PHE A 133 8.69 -1.42 18.74
N GLU A 134 9.06 -2.71 18.64
CA GLU A 134 10.00 -3.30 19.59
C GLU A 134 11.42 -3.17 19.04
N GLU A 135 12.31 -2.56 19.82
CA GLU A 135 13.68 -2.32 19.36
C GLU A 135 14.51 -3.60 19.25
N ASN A 136 14.24 -4.59 20.08
CA ASN A 136 14.96 -5.87 20.04
C ASN A 136 13.96 -7.03 20.11
N PRO A 137 13.18 -7.26 19.06
CA PRO A 137 12.11 -8.27 19.11
C PRO A 137 12.60 -9.71 19.24
N VAL A 138 13.87 -9.96 18.96
CA VAL A 138 14.47 -11.31 19.03
C VAL A 138 15.20 -11.53 20.33
N GLY A 139 15.41 -10.46 21.09
CA GLY A 139 16.20 -10.48 22.33
C GLY A 139 15.45 -10.94 23.57
#